data_b69f5b61bfc611174809e9d59c93a891
#
_entry.id   b69f5b61bfc611174809e9d59c93a891
#
_cell.length_a   1.000
_cell.length_b   1.000
_cell.length_c   1.000
_cell.angle_alpha   90.00
_cell.angle_beta   90.00
_cell.angle_gamma   90.00
#
_symmetry.space_group_name_H-M   'P 1'
#
loop_
_entity.id
_entity.type
_entity.pdbx_description
1 polymer ?
#
loop_
_entity_poly.entity_id
_entity_poly.type
_entity_poly.pdbx_seq_one_letter_code
_entity_poly.pdbx_strand_id
1 'polypeptide(L)'
;MGRINFCAAPLFLLLLSTSSLVVMVVESAIGVNWGTISSDRLAPSIVVNLLKENNITKVKLFDVDPQALSALRGTDIEVMVGIENQMLSILSTSPDVADSWITQNVSTYMTKGGVNIRYIAVGNEPFLTSFEGKLQTLVVPSLLNLQKALEKANLANLIKLVVPCNADAYESTVPSEGAFRPELTQIMTDLASFLNSTGSPFLVNIYPFLSLYQNSDFPQDFAFFNGTTHPLTDGPNVYSNAFDGNLDTLAAALDKVGYGQLPIVVGEIGWPTDGAPNANLNAASAFNQGLINHILSNKGTPMRPGVPPMDVYLFGLLDENAKSVLPGNFERHWGIFSFDGQAKYPLKLGLDSGPLKNATDVQHLPSSWCVVNPSKDISLMSKQFEFACSTVADCTALEDGGSCSGIGGKGNISYAFNGYYQQQKQDPRSCDFDGFGMITNVDPSVGDCRFPVGISVKSTFSPIKIEDKSSGSPSRGNNLGFRIRLDYFASWVVLLWVSLFL
;
A
#
# COMPACT_ATOMS: atom_id res chain seq x y z
N MET A 1 8.37 81.23 51.48
CA MET A 1 9.36 80.17 51.12
C MET A 1 8.66 78.82 51.28
N GLY A 2 8.03 78.35 50.29
CA GLY A 2 7.32 77.05 50.27
C GLY A 2 8.03 76.13 49.30
N ARG A 3 8.50 74.99 49.78
CA ARG A 3 9.09 73.91 48.96
C ARG A 3 7.96 72.99 48.45
N ILE A 4 7.88 72.90 47.17
CA ILE A 4 6.99 71.93 46.47
C ILE A 4 7.77 70.65 46.34
N ASN A 5 7.27 69.56 46.98
CA ASN A 5 7.78 68.20 46.80
C ASN A 5 7.08 67.56 45.60
N PHE A 6 7.84 67.22 44.57
CA PHE A 6 7.37 66.36 43.46
C PHE A 6 7.41 64.89 43.91
N CYS A 7 6.24 64.22 43.94
CA CYS A 7 6.10 62.81 44.09
C CYS A 7 6.28 62.16 42.71
N ALA A 8 7.35 61.43 42.53
CA ALA A 8 7.53 60.58 41.32
C ALA A 8 6.75 59.24 41.48
N ALA A 9 5.75 59.06 40.66
CA ALA A 9 5.06 57.74 40.55
C ALA A 9 5.86 56.77 39.64
N PRO A 10 6.07 55.50 40.02
CA PRO A 10 6.74 54.56 39.19
C PRO A 10 5.76 54.05 38.09
N LEU A 11 6.18 54.20 36.83
CA LEU A 11 5.52 53.67 35.66
C LEU A 11 5.75 52.16 35.65
N PHE A 12 4.73 51.35 36.00
CA PHE A 12 4.73 49.92 35.81
C PHE A 12 4.50 49.61 34.32
N LEU A 13 5.55 49.25 33.60
CA LEU A 13 5.45 48.66 32.27
C LEU A 13 4.88 47.24 32.41
N LEU A 14 3.62 47.05 32.08
CA LEU A 14 3.01 45.71 31.87
C LEU A 14 3.54 45.15 30.54
N LEU A 15 4.54 44.32 30.62
CA LEU A 15 4.93 43.44 29.47
C LEU A 15 3.85 42.36 29.29
N LEU A 16 2.92 42.62 28.38
CA LEU A 16 2.02 41.62 27.86
C LEU A 16 2.85 40.64 26.97
N SER A 17 3.29 39.53 27.56
CA SER A 17 3.80 38.40 26.80
C SER A 17 2.63 37.76 26.03
N THR A 18 2.50 38.09 24.75
CA THR A 18 1.68 37.31 23.82
C THR A 18 2.35 35.98 23.63
N SER A 19 1.97 34.97 24.41
CA SER A 19 2.24 33.57 24.08
C SER A 19 1.45 33.26 22.83
N SER A 20 2.13 33.27 21.67
CA SER A 20 1.62 32.69 20.44
C SER A 20 1.38 31.22 20.71
N LEU A 21 0.12 30.83 20.84
CA LEU A 21 -0.28 29.42 20.82
C LEU A 21 0.09 28.91 19.42
N VAL A 22 1.23 28.24 19.30
CA VAL A 22 1.56 27.45 18.12
C VAL A 22 0.60 26.27 18.18
N VAL A 23 -0.49 26.38 17.43
CA VAL A 23 -1.34 25.23 17.14
C VAL A 23 -0.46 24.32 16.28
N MET A 24 0.17 23.33 16.90
CA MET A 24 0.76 22.22 16.16
C MET A 24 -0.41 21.52 15.47
N VAL A 25 -0.54 21.70 14.17
CA VAL A 25 -1.38 20.85 13.35
C VAL A 25 -0.72 19.48 13.46
N VAL A 26 -1.34 18.56 14.18
CA VAL A 26 -0.91 17.16 14.22
C VAL A 26 -1.19 16.62 12.84
N GLU A 27 -0.15 16.48 12.04
CA GLU A 27 -0.23 15.88 10.72
C GLU A 27 -0.69 14.42 10.88
N SER A 28 -1.63 13.97 10.04
CA SER A 28 -2.13 12.60 10.13
C SER A 28 -0.97 11.61 9.91
N ALA A 29 -0.73 10.75 10.87
CA ALA A 29 0.27 9.68 10.76
C ALA A 29 -0.18 8.52 9.86
N ILE A 30 -1.42 8.56 9.35
CA ILE A 30 -2.02 7.48 8.55
C ILE A 30 -1.99 7.84 7.07
N GLY A 31 -1.31 7.03 6.28
CA GLY A 31 -1.31 7.05 4.83
C GLY A 31 -1.95 5.79 4.25
N VAL A 32 -1.94 5.66 2.92
CA VAL A 32 -2.44 4.49 2.22
C VAL A 32 -1.50 4.07 1.09
N ASN A 33 -1.51 2.79 0.77
CA ASN A 33 -0.87 2.25 -0.43
C ASN A 33 -1.88 2.30 -1.59
N TRP A 34 -1.52 2.94 -2.69
CA TRP A 34 -2.32 2.98 -3.90
C TRP A 34 -1.69 2.09 -4.97
N GLY A 35 -2.13 0.83 -4.99
CA GLY A 35 -1.79 -0.12 -6.04
C GLY A 35 -2.62 0.11 -7.30
N THR A 36 -2.09 -0.31 -8.44
CA THR A 36 -2.68 -0.06 -9.76
C THR A 36 -2.85 -1.32 -10.59
N ILE A 37 -2.68 -2.52 -9.99
CA ILE A 37 -2.76 -3.81 -10.69
C ILE A 37 -4.22 -4.28 -10.74
N SER A 38 -5.04 -3.55 -11.50
CA SER A 38 -6.45 -3.87 -11.69
C SER A 38 -6.80 -3.84 -13.17
N SER A 39 -7.70 -4.74 -13.59
CA SER A 39 -8.23 -4.78 -14.95
C SER A 39 -9.11 -3.58 -15.28
N ASP A 40 -9.85 -3.08 -14.30
CA ASP A 40 -10.73 -1.91 -14.38
C ASP A 40 -10.28 -0.86 -13.37
N ARG A 41 -9.34 0.00 -13.78
CA ARG A 41 -8.83 1.06 -12.91
C ARG A 41 -9.79 2.24 -12.88
N LEU A 42 -10.04 2.77 -11.69
CA LEU A 42 -10.62 4.10 -11.54
C LEU A 42 -9.70 5.14 -12.20
N ALA A 43 -10.29 6.17 -12.82
CA ALA A 43 -9.51 7.29 -13.31
C ALA A 43 -8.73 7.92 -12.15
N PRO A 44 -7.42 8.22 -12.32
CA PRO A 44 -6.59 8.77 -11.23
C PRO A 44 -7.16 10.04 -10.59
N SER A 45 -7.90 10.86 -11.36
CA SER A 45 -8.60 12.03 -10.81
C SER A 45 -9.70 11.67 -9.82
N ILE A 46 -10.41 10.57 -10.04
CA ILE A 46 -11.42 10.04 -9.11
C ILE A 46 -10.73 9.55 -7.84
N VAL A 47 -9.61 8.82 -7.97
CA VAL A 47 -8.85 8.35 -6.81
C VAL A 47 -8.30 9.51 -5.99
N VAL A 48 -7.75 10.54 -6.63
CA VAL A 48 -7.26 11.74 -5.92
C VAL A 48 -8.41 12.48 -5.20
N ASN A 49 -9.58 12.55 -5.80
CA ASN A 49 -10.76 13.11 -5.12
C ASN A 49 -11.16 12.23 -3.92
N LEU A 50 -11.16 10.91 -4.08
CA LEU A 50 -11.43 9.96 -3.00
C LEU A 50 -10.46 10.16 -1.82
N LEU A 51 -9.15 10.32 -2.09
CA LEU A 51 -8.15 10.63 -1.06
C LEU A 51 -8.50 11.93 -0.32
N LYS A 52 -8.80 13.01 -1.05
CA LYS A 52 -9.14 14.32 -0.46
C LYS A 52 -10.43 14.29 0.37
N GLU A 53 -11.49 13.65 -0.13
CA GLU A 53 -12.77 13.56 0.57
C GLU A 53 -12.70 12.75 1.86
N ASN A 54 -11.69 11.86 1.97
CA ASN A 54 -11.39 11.08 3.16
C ASN A 54 -10.24 11.65 4.00
N ASN A 55 -9.75 12.87 3.70
CA ASN A 55 -8.65 13.53 4.38
C ASN A 55 -7.35 12.68 4.42
N ILE A 56 -7.12 11.89 3.38
CA ILE A 56 -5.89 11.10 3.22
C ILE A 56 -4.82 12.02 2.64
N THR A 57 -3.79 12.29 3.42
CA THR A 57 -2.72 13.26 3.08
C THR A 57 -1.42 12.60 2.66
N LYS A 58 -1.30 11.28 2.76
CA LYS A 58 -0.09 10.52 2.42
C LYS A 58 -0.46 9.31 1.56
N VAL A 59 0.28 9.12 0.45
CA VAL A 59 0.08 7.98 -0.44
C VAL A 59 1.41 7.36 -0.82
N LYS A 60 1.48 6.02 -0.80
CA LYS A 60 2.60 5.24 -1.34
C LYS A 60 2.16 4.61 -2.65
N LEU A 61 2.95 4.84 -3.70
CA LEU A 61 2.86 4.20 -5.01
C LEU A 61 3.97 3.15 -5.14
N PHE A 62 3.73 2.10 -5.92
CA PHE A 62 4.71 1.03 -6.15
C PHE A 62 5.63 1.29 -7.34
N ASP A 63 5.28 2.30 -8.13
CA ASP A 63 5.99 2.76 -9.32
C ASP A 63 5.88 4.29 -9.48
N VAL A 64 6.24 4.79 -10.64
CA VAL A 64 6.12 6.19 -11.04
C VAL A 64 5.03 6.36 -12.12
N ASP A 65 3.83 5.79 -11.90
CA ASP A 65 2.72 5.90 -12.84
C ASP A 65 2.46 7.36 -13.25
N PRO A 66 2.67 7.73 -14.52
CA PRO A 66 2.56 9.13 -14.94
C PRO A 66 1.15 9.70 -14.80
N GLN A 67 0.11 8.85 -14.86
CA GLN A 67 -1.28 9.29 -14.75
C GLN A 67 -1.62 9.60 -13.29
N ALA A 68 -1.19 8.72 -12.36
CA ALA A 68 -1.33 8.95 -10.92
C ALA A 68 -0.58 10.21 -10.49
N LEU A 69 0.70 10.36 -10.89
CA LEU A 69 1.50 11.54 -10.57
C LEU A 69 0.92 12.82 -11.19
N SER A 70 0.38 12.76 -12.41
CA SER A 70 -0.27 13.91 -13.03
C SER A 70 -1.54 14.33 -12.28
N ALA A 71 -2.33 13.38 -11.77
CA ALA A 71 -3.52 13.68 -10.97
C ALA A 71 -3.18 14.24 -9.58
N LEU A 72 -2.03 13.85 -9.00
CA LEU A 72 -1.55 14.35 -7.71
C LEU A 72 -0.91 15.75 -7.78
N ARG A 73 -0.70 16.31 -8.98
CA ARG A 73 -0.14 17.67 -9.13
C ARG A 73 -1.02 18.71 -8.45
N GLY A 74 -0.38 19.64 -7.76
CA GLY A 74 -1.07 20.76 -7.08
C GLY A 74 -1.91 20.31 -5.89
N THR A 75 -1.72 19.08 -5.40
CA THR A 75 -2.28 18.62 -4.14
C THR A 75 -1.24 18.73 -3.04
N ASP A 76 -1.69 18.86 -1.79
CA ASP A 76 -0.81 18.82 -0.62
C ASP A 76 -0.51 17.38 -0.16
N ILE A 77 -1.00 16.36 -0.90
CA ILE A 77 -0.79 14.95 -0.58
C ILE A 77 0.70 14.62 -0.72
N GLU A 78 1.30 14.12 0.35
CA GLU A 78 2.67 13.60 0.33
C GLU A 78 2.71 12.27 -0.44
N VAL A 79 3.69 12.15 -1.32
CA VAL A 79 3.83 10.99 -2.20
C VAL A 79 5.16 10.28 -1.92
N MET A 80 5.06 8.98 -1.70
CA MET A 80 6.17 8.04 -1.79
C MET A 80 6.05 7.33 -3.14
N VAL A 81 7.06 7.47 -4.00
CA VAL A 81 7.12 6.77 -5.29
C VAL A 81 7.99 5.52 -5.18
N GLY A 82 7.67 4.47 -5.93
CA GLY A 82 8.42 3.21 -5.92
C GLY A 82 9.41 3.09 -7.07
N ILE A 83 10.49 2.36 -6.82
CA ILE A 83 11.39 1.79 -7.82
C ILE A 83 11.26 0.27 -7.76
N GLU A 84 10.91 -0.34 -8.87
CA GLU A 84 10.72 -1.79 -8.95
C GLU A 84 12.03 -2.57 -8.74
N ASN A 85 11.94 -3.76 -8.16
CA ASN A 85 13.09 -4.63 -7.87
C ASN A 85 13.97 -4.92 -9.11
N GLN A 86 13.38 -5.01 -10.29
CA GLN A 86 14.09 -5.24 -11.55
C GLN A 86 15.07 -4.11 -11.91
N MET A 87 14.85 -2.90 -11.41
CA MET A 87 15.72 -1.75 -11.64
C MET A 87 16.98 -1.77 -10.78
N LEU A 88 16.99 -2.51 -9.67
CA LEU A 88 18.13 -2.52 -8.71
C LEU A 88 19.44 -2.92 -9.38
N SER A 89 19.41 -3.90 -10.29
CA SER A 89 20.63 -4.37 -10.96
C SER A 89 21.33 -3.26 -11.75
N ILE A 90 20.58 -2.48 -12.53
CA ILE A 90 21.19 -1.42 -13.32
C ILE A 90 21.49 -0.16 -12.50
N LEU A 91 20.65 0.16 -11.50
CA LEU A 91 20.88 1.29 -10.60
C LEU A 91 22.11 1.10 -9.71
N SER A 92 22.38 -0.15 -9.30
CA SER A 92 23.56 -0.47 -8.48
C SER A 92 24.88 -0.27 -9.20
N THR A 93 24.89 -0.38 -10.53
CA THR A 93 26.12 -0.37 -11.34
C THR A 93 26.29 0.90 -12.18
N SER A 94 25.23 1.68 -12.44
CA SER A 94 25.27 2.83 -13.33
C SER A 94 24.76 4.12 -12.68
N PRO A 95 25.66 5.03 -12.26
CA PRO A 95 25.29 6.37 -11.80
C PRO A 95 24.50 7.18 -12.84
N ASP A 96 24.80 7.04 -14.14
CA ASP A 96 24.11 7.77 -15.22
C ASP A 96 22.65 7.34 -15.34
N VAL A 97 22.34 6.05 -15.07
CA VAL A 97 20.97 5.56 -15.03
C VAL A 97 20.23 6.15 -13.83
N ALA A 98 20.89 6.25 -12.66
CA ALA A 98 20.32 6.88 -11.48
C ALA A 98 20.02 8.39 -11.74
N ASP A 99 20.95 9.11 -12.36
CA ASP A 99 20.75 10.51 -12.76
C ASP A 99 19.55 10.67 -13.71
N SER A 100 19.49 9.81 -14.72
CA SER A 100 18.40 9.81 -15.70
C SER A 100 17.06 9.49 -15.04
N TRP A 101 17.03 8.50 -14.14
CA TRP A 101 15.82 8.11 -13.43
C TRP A 101 15.29 9.25 -12.55
N ILE A 102 16.14 9.89 -11.73
CA ILE A 102 15.76 11.05 -10.91
C ILE A 102 15.26 12.20 -11.78
N THR A 103 15.92 12.48 -12.90
CA THR A 103 15.54 13.58 -13.79
C THR A 103 14.15 13.34 -14.39
N GLN A 104 13.91 12.15 -14.92
CA GLN A 104 12.69 11.82 -15.66
C GLN A 104 11.48 11.58 -14.74
N ASN A 105 11.71 10.92 -13.62
CA ASN A 105 10.63 10.41 -12.77
C ASN A 105 10.39 11.25 -11.51
N VAL A 106 11.31 12.15 -11.17
CA VAL A 106 11.17 12.96 -9.95
C VAL A 106 11.25 14.45 -10.28
N SER A 107 12.36 14.94 -10.85
CA SER A 107 12.57 16.37 -11.10
C SER A 107 11.49 16.98 -11.99
N THR A 108 11.02 16.23 -13.00
CA THR A 108 9.93 16.63 -13.90
C THR A 108 8.60 16.89 -13.16
N TYR A 109 8.38 16.23 -12.04
CA TYR A 109 7.17 16.38 -11.22
C TYR A 109 7.34 17.36 -10.05
N MET A 110 8.57 17.68 -9.63
CA MET A 110 8.89 18.55 -8.49
C MET A 110 8.94 20.04 -8.84
N THR A 111 8.18 20.46 -9.84
CA THR A 111 8.07 21.88 -10.26
C THR A 111 7.07 22.63 -9.37
N LYS A 112 7.03 23.98 -9.47
CA LYS A 112 6.03 24.78 -8.74
C LYS A 112 4.61 24.33 -9.09
N GLY A 113 3.81 23.97 -8.08
CA GLY A 113 2.50 23.35 -8.27
C GLY A 113 2.58 21.92 -8.81
N GLY A 114 3.71 21.26 -8.63
CA GLY A 114 3.94 19.86 -8.99
C GLY A 114 3.42 18.86 -7.94
N VAL A 115 4.05 17.72 -7.89
CA VAL A 115 3.75 16.64 -6.94
C VAL A 115 4.61 16.80 -5.68
N ASN A 116 4.03 16.61 -4.51
CA ASN A 116 4.74 16.67 -3.23
C ASN A 116 5.44 15.31 -2.94
N ILE A 117 6.47 14.97 -3.73
CA ILE A 117 7.25 13.73 -3.51
C ILE A 117 8.16 13.93 -2.30
N ARG A 118 8.03 13.06 -1.29
CA ARG A 118 8.81 13.11 -0.04
C ARG A 118 9.72 11.90 0.12
N TYR A 119 9.34 10.76 -0.44
CA TYR A 119 10.10 9.52 -0.36
C TYR A 119 10.24 8.85 -1.72
N ILE A 120 11.36 8.16 -1.91
CA ILE A 120 11.56 7.19 -2.99
C ILE A 120 11.85 5.83 -2.31
N ALA A 121 10.94 4.89 -2.49
CA ALA A 121 11.07 3.51 -2.05
C ALA A 121 11.92 2.74 -3.08
N VAL A 122 13.10 2.30 -2.69
CA VAL A 122 14.09 1.66 -3.57
C VAL A 122 13.95 0.15 -3.47
N GLY A 123 13.35 -0.46 -4.48
CA GLY A 123 12.86 -1.83 -4.46
C GLY A 123 11.59 -1.98 -3.61
N ASN A 124 11.07 -3.20 -3.55
CA ASN A 124 10.00 -3.59 -2.63
C ASN A 124 10.34 -4.96 -2.05
N GLU A 125 10.50 -5.04 -0.73
CA GLU A 125 10.87 -6.24 0.03
C GLU A 125 12.07 -7.03 -0.55
N PRO A 126 13.18 -6.36 -0.88
CA PRO A 126 14.27 -7.00 -1.61
C PRO A 126 15.02 -8.08 -0.81
N PHE A 127 14.72 -8.20 0.49
CA PHE A 127 15.33 -9.17 1.41
C PHE A 127 14.50 -10.41 1.65
N LEU A 128 13.33 -10.55 0.96
CA LEU A 128 12.54 -11.76 1.02
C LEU A 128 13.37 -12.99 0.66
N THR A 129 13.17 -14.08 1.41
CA THR A 129 13.83 -15.37 1.16
C THR A 129 13.51 -15.92 -0.24
N SER A 130 12.36 -15.55 -0.81
CA SER A 130 11.94 -15.92 -2.17
C SER A 130 12.90 -15.44 -3.27
N PHE A 131 13.61 -14.34 -3.03
CA PHE A 131 14.61 -13.87 -3.97
C PHE A 131 15.96 -14.57 -3.84
N GLU A 132 16.11 -15.54 -2.93
CA GLU A 132 17.34 -16.35 -2.76
C GLU A 132 18.61 -15.47 -2.61
N GLY A 133 18.50 -14.30 -2.00
CA GLY A 133 19.60 -13.36 -1.82
C GLY A 133 20.01 -12.56 -3.07
N LYS A 134 19.38 -12.78 -4.21
CA LYS A 134 19.78 -12.17 -5.51
C LYS A 134 19.73 -10.65 -5.52
N LEU A 135 18.86 -10.04 -4.70
CA LEU A 135 18.66 -8.59 -4.66
C LEU A 135 19.45 -7.90 -3.54
N GLN A 136 19.85 -8.64 -2.51
CA GLN A 136 20.41 -8.10 -1.26
C GLN A 136 21.60 -7.17 -1.50
N THR A 137 22.57 -7.62 -2.30
CA THR A 137 23.81 -6.88 -2.58
C THR A 137 23.62 -5.68 -3.51
N LEU A 138 22.46 -5.55 -4.15
CA LEU A 138 22.17 -4.47 -5.10
C LEU A 138 21.57 -3.24 -4.40
N VAL A 139 21.00 -3.39 -3.20
CA VAL A 139 20.23 -2.35 -2.52
C VAL A 139 21.10 -1.15 -2.15
N VAL A 140 22.14 -1.36 -1.34
CA VAL A 140 22.99 -0.26 -0.85
C VAL A 140 23.71 0.48 -1.98
N PRO A 141 24.32 -0.19 -2.99
CA PRO A 141 24.88 0.50 -4.15
C PRO A 141 23.86 1.32 -4.93
N SER A 142 22.61 0.83 -5.09
CA SER A 142 21.53 1.59 -5.73
C SER A 142 21.18 2.86 -4.94
N LEU A 143 21.08 2.76 -3.61
CA LEU A 143 20.85 3.91 -2.74
C LEU A 143 21.96 4.96 -2.88
N LEU A 144 23.22 4.55 -2.90
CA LEU A 144 24.36 5.46 -3.03
C LEU A 144 24.35 6.22 -4.37
N ASN A 145 24.02 5.53 -5.47
CA ASN A 145 23.93 6.18 -6.78
C ASN A 145 22.71 7.13 -6.88
N LEU A 146 21.57 6.72 -6.34
CA LEU A 146 20.36 7.56 -6.29
C LEU A 146 20.55 8.78 -5.37
N GLN A 147 21.24 8.63 -4.24
CA GLN A 147 21.54 9.75 -3.34
C GLN A 147 22.40 10.81 -4.04
N LYS A 148 23.46 10.40 -4.76
CA LYS A 148 24.27 11.32 -5.58
C LYS A 148 23.44 12.01 -6.65
N ALA A 149 22.53 11.29 -7.30
CA ALA A 149 21.61 11.86 -8.28
C ALA A 149 20.65 12.89 -7.68
N LEU A 150 20.12 12.64 -6.47
CA LEU A 150 19.29 13.62 -5.74
C LEU A 150 20.12 14.86 -5.33
N GLU A 151 21.36 14.68 -4.88
CA GLU A 151 22.27 15.78 -4.57
C GLU A 151 22.54 16.66 -5.79
N LYS A 152 22.86 16.04 -6.92
CA LYS A 152 23.06 16.71 -8.21
C LYS A 152 21.83 17.48 -8.66
N ALA A 153 20.62 16.94 -8.40
CA ALA A 153 19.35 17.60 -8.70
C ALA A 153 18.93 18.65 -7.65
N ASN A 154 19.70 18.86 -6.57
CA ASN A 154 19.37 19.69 -5.41
C ASN A 154 18.07 19.26 -4.70
N LEU A 155 17.75 17.98 -4.70
CA LEU A 155 16.53 17.40 -4.09
C LEU A 155 16.80 16.60 -2.81
N ALA A 156 18.03 16.29 -2.45
CA ALA A 156 18.40 15.43 -1.32
C ALA A 156 17.90 15.93 0.05
N ASN A 157 17.69 17.25 0.21
CA ASN A 157 17.12 17.81 1.43
C ASN A 157 15.58 17.69 1.50
N LEU A 158 14.93 17.50 0.36
CA LEU A 158 13.46 17.44 0.24
C LEU A 158 12.93 16.01 0.18
N ILE A 159 13.70 15.10 -0.42
CA ILE A 159 13.32 13.73 -0.71
C ILE A 159 14.25 12.79 0.01
N LYS A 160 13.70 11.78 0.68
CA LYS A 160 14.44 10.74 1.39
C LYS A 160 14.33 9.41 0.64
N LEU A 161 15.46 8.69 0.54
CA LEU A 161 15.48 7.32 0.03
C LEU A 161 15.18 6.38 1.18
N VAL A 162 14.27 5.43 0.93
CA VAL A 162 13.90 4.38 1.89
C VAL A 162 13.87 3.02 1.17
N VAL A 163 13.92 1.94 1.93
CA VAL A 163 13.79 0.57 1.41
C VAL A 163 12.64 -0.09 2.15
N PRO A 164 11.53 -0.45 1.49
CA PRO A 164 10.49 -1.26 2.11
C PRO A 164 11.05 -2.64 2.47
N CYS A 165 11.34 -2.85 3.74
CA CYS A 165 11.86 -4.12 4.25
C CYS A 165 10.71 -5.01 4.71
N ASN A 166 10.80 -6.29 4.43
CA ASN A 166 9.88 -7.30 4.93
C ASN A 166 10.18 -7.65 6.40
N ALA A 167 9.15 -8.00 7.16
CA ALA A 167 9.31 -8.31 8.59
C ALA A 167 10.06 -9.62 8.87
N ASP A 168 10.23 -10.51 7.89
CA ASP A 168 11.06 -11.71 8.03
C ASP A 168 12.58 -11.45 7.88
N ALA A 169 13.00 -10.20 7.70
CA ALA A 169 14.42 -9.83 7.68
C ALA A 169 15.06 -9.86 9.07
N TYR A 170 14.26 -9.91 10.12
CA TYR A 170 14.68 -10.00 11.51
C TYR A 170 13.85 -11.05 12.25
N GLU A 171 14.39 -11.57 13.34
CA GLU A 171 13.81 -12.67 14.10
C GLU A 171 14.11 -12.55 15.58
N SER A 172 13.32 -13.19 16.43
CA SER A 172 13.55 -13.37 17.86
C SER A 172 12.58 -14.35 18.49
N THR A 173 12.91 -14.87 19.66
CA THR A 173 11.97 -15.59 20.52
C THR A 173 11.16 -14.65 21.41
N VAL A 174 11.72 -13.49 21.76
CA VAL A 174 11.06 -12.40 22.49
C VAL A 174 11.52 -11.06 21.91
N PRO A 175 10.69 -10.01 21.87
CA PRO A 175 11.00 -8.78 21.19
C PRO A 175 12.33 -8.11 21.57
N SER A 176 12.70 -8.12 22.86
CA SER A 176 13.96 -7.51 23.34
C SER A 176 15.22 -8.22 22.83
N GLU A 177 15.11 -9.45 22.34
CA GLU A 177 16.19 -10.22 21.74
C GLU A 177 16.26 -10.10 20.22
N GLY A 178 15.43 -9.23 19.61
CA GLY A 178 15.36 -9.01 18.18
C GLY A 178 16.73 -8.84 17.52
N ALA A 179 16.95 -9.52 16.40
CA ALA A 179 18.16 -9.43 15.60
C ALA A 179 17.83 -9.59 14.12
N PHE A 180 18.61 -8.93 13.25
CA PHE A 180 18.54 -9.26 11.82
C PHE A 180 19.04 -10.68 11.59
N ARG A 181 18.46 -11.39 10.64
CA ARG A 181 18.93 -12.73 10.25
C ARG A 181 20.42 -12.69 9.99
N PRO A 182 21.19 -13.74 10.39
CA PRO A 182 22.67 -13.72 10.33
C PRO A 182 23.23 -13.33 8.97
N GLU A 183 22.63 -13.84 7.88
CA GLU A 183 23.05 -13.56 6.51
C GLU A 183 22.74 -12.13 6.05
N LEU A 184 21.83 -11.43 6.73
CA LEU A 184 21.45 -10.05 6.44
C LEU A 184 22.14 -9.02 7.34
N THR A 185 22.75 -9.43 8.45
CA THR A 185 23.26 -8.52 9.49
C THR A 185 24.17 -7.43 8.91
N GLN A 186 25.12 -7.78 8.04
CA GLN A 186 26.04 -6.79 7.45
C GLN A 186 25.30 -5.81 6.53
N ILE A 187 24.45 -6.32 5.65
CA ILE A 187 23.69 -5.48 4.70
C ILE A 187 22.72 -4.56 5.44
N MET A 188 22.08 -5.04 6.50
CA MET A 188 21.19 -4.23 7.33
C MET A 188 21.96 -3.18 8.12
N THR A 189 23.18 -3.49 8.57
CA THR A 189 24.07 -2.49 9.18
C THR A 189 24.44 -1.39 8.19
N ASP A 190 24.81 -1.76 6.97
CA ASP A 190 25.15 -0.80 5.91
C ASP A 190 23.93 0.05 5.50
N LEU A 191 22.76 -0.57 5.40
CA LEU A 191 21.48 0.12 5.14
C LEU A 191 21.16 1.10 6.27
N ALA A 192 21.19 0.67 7.52
CA ALA A 192 20.91 1.51 8.67
C ALA A 192 21.91 2.69 8.79
N SER A 193 23.19 2.45 8.47
CA SER A 193 24.22 3.49 8.38
C SER A 193 23.88 4.53 7.30
N PHE A 194 23.46 4.09 6.11
CA PHE A 194 23.04 4.97 5.03
C PHE A 194 21.82 5.81 5.46
N LEU A 195 20.77 5.17 6.00
CA LEU A 195 19.56 5.85 6.42
C LEU A 195 19.85 6.91 7.50
N ASN A 196 20.67 6.56 8.49
CA ASN A 196 21.08 7.48 9.54
C ASN A 196 21.85 8.69 8.98
N SER A 197 22.77 8.47 8.05
CA SER A 197 23.60 9.52 7.45
C SER A 197 22.81 10.50 6.59
N THR A 198 21.72 10.04 5.98
CA THR A 198 20.84 10.84 5.10
C THR A 198 19.61 11.42 5.84
N GLY A 199 19.41 11.05 7.11
CA GLY A 199 18.22 11.39 7.89
C GLY A 199 16.95 10.76 7.32
N SER A 200 17.07 9.56 6.72
CA SER A 200 15.97 8.74 6.23
C SER A 200 15.46 7.81 7.34
N PRO A 201 14.15 7.52 7.43
CA PRO A 201 13.63 6.51 8.35
C PRO A 201 13.91 5.09 7.85
N PHE A 202 13.86 4.12 8.77
CA PHE A 202 13.75 2.71 8.42
C PHE A 202 12.30 2.40 8.05
N LEU A 203 12.06 1.84 6.88
CA LEU A 203 10.72 1.51 6.40
C LEU A 203 10.53 -0.01 6.44
N VAL A 204 9.44 -0.46 7.09
CA VAL A 204 9.13 -1.89 7.27
C VAL A 204 7.68 -2.18 6.92
N ASN A 205 7.43 -3.35 6.33
CA ASN A 205 6.11 -3.89 6.07
C ASN A 205 5.79 -4.95 7.13
N ILE A 206 4.67 -4.81 7.84
CA ILE A 206 4.28 -5.68 8.98
C ILE A 206 2.86 -6.19 8.75
N TYR A 207 2.69 -7.51 8.69
CA TYR A 207 1.41 -8.14 8.42
C TYR A 207 1.02 -9.20 9.48
N PRO A 208 0.35 -8.82 10.58
CA PRO A 208 -0.15 -9.78 11.56
C PRO A 208 -1.10 -10.83 10.96
N PHE A 209 -1.81 -10.48 9.88
CA PHE A 209 -2.62 -11.43 9.13
C PHE A 209 -1.81 -12.62 8.60
N LEU A 210 -0.61 -12.36 8.07
CA LEU A 210 0.24 -13.43 7.53
C LEU A 210 0.71 -14.41 8.62
N SER A 211 0.97 -13.92 9.83
CA SER A 211 1.30 -14.79 10.98
C SER A 211 0.14 -15.76 11.29
N LEU A 212 -1.09 -15.24 11.31
CA LEU A 212 -2.29 -16.06 11.51
C LEU A 212 -2.57 -17.01 10.33
N TYR A 213 -2.34 -16.55 9.09
CA TYR A 213 -2.58 -17.34 7.88
C TYR A 213 -1.61 -18.51 7.75
N GLN A 214 -0.34 -18.30 8.11
CA GLN A 214 0.72 -19.29 7.97
C GLN A 214 0.82 -20.25 9.16
N ASN A 215 0.31 -19.88 10.32
CA ASN A 215 0.38 -20.67 11.55
C ASN A 215 -1.00 -20.80 12.20
N SER A 216 -1.58 -22.00 12.13
CA SER A 216 -2.88 -22.30 12.74
C SER A 216 -2.89 -22.20 14.28
N ASP A 217 -1.71 -22.29 14.92
CA ASP A 217 -1.57 -22.21 16.37
C ASP A 217 -1.35 -20.76 16.84
N PHE A 218 -1.22 -19.80 15.91
CA PHE A 218 -1.08 -18.40 16.25
C PHE A 218 -2.37 -17.87 16.88
N PRO A 219 -2.31 -17.26 18.10
CA PRO A 219 -3.51 -16.78 18.78
C PRO A 219 -4.20 -15.67 17.97
N GLN A 220 -5.42 -15.94 17.52
CA GLN A 220 -6.17 -14.98 16.71
C GLN A 220 -6.38 -13.64 17.41
N ASP A 221 -6.67 -13.65 18.73
CA ASP A 221 -6.85 -12.44 19.53
C ASP A 221 -5.57 -11.60 19.65
N PHE A 222 -4.39 -12.22 19.53
CA PHE A 222 -3.09 -11.54 19.51
C PHE A 222 -2.82 -10.82 18.20
N ALA A 223 -3.46 -11.22 17.09
CA ALA A 223 -3.34 -10.51 15.82
C ALA A 223 -4.02 -9.13 15.84
N PHE A 224 -4.96 -8.89 16.75
CA PHE A 224 -5.78 -7.68 16.84
C PHE A 224 -5.36 -6.76 17.99
N PHE A 225 -6.05 -5.61 18.13
CA PHE A 225 -5.79 -4.59 19.14
C PHE A 225 -6.83 -4.54 20.27
N ASN A 226 -7.71 -5.52 20.35
CA ASN A 226 -8.84 -5.55 21.31
C ASN A 226 -8.51 -6.24 22.63
N GLY A 227 -7.22 -6.48 22.90
CA GLY A 227 -6.73 -7.29 24.01
C GLY A 227 -6.65 -8.77 23.64
N THR A 228 -5.85 -9.52 24.40
CA THR A 228 -5.60 -10.94 24.17
C THR A 228 -5.67 -11.72 25.47
N THR A 229 -6.05 -12.99 25.37
CA THR A 229 -5.92 -13.99 26.45
C THR A 229 -4.53 -14.65 26.47
N HIS A 230 -3.69 -14.35 25.46
CA HIS A 230 -2.36 -14.92 25.26
C HIS A 230 -1.30 -13.80 25.18
N PRO A 231 -1.11 -12.97 26.24
CA PRO A 231 -0.12 -11.92 26.21
C PRO A 231 1.29 -12.51 26.18
N LEU A 232 2.16 -11.92 25.36
CA LEU A 232 3.58 -12.26 25.35
C LEU A 232 4.30 -11.44 26.43
N THR A 233 5.00 -12.11 27.35
CA THR A 233 5.81 -11.45 28.39
C THR A 233 7.29 -11.53 28.03
N ASP A 234 7.96 -10.37 28.05
CA ASP A 234 9.38 -10.22 27.78
C ASP A 234 10.03 -9.31 28.83
N GLY A 235 10.53 -9.91 29.90
CA GLY A 235 11.02 -9.16 31.06
C GLY A 235 9.94 -8.26 31.68
N PRO A 236 10.14 -6.93 31.71
CA PRO A 236 9.15 -5.99 32.20
C PRO A 236 8.06 -5.67 31.17
N ASN A 237 8.24 -6.05 29.91
CA ASN A 237 7.37 -5.72 28.81
C ASN A 237 6.27 -6.77 28.63
N VAL A 238 5.05 -6.31 28.38
CA VAL A 238 3.91 -7.19 28.10
C VAL A 238 3.24 -6.74 26.81
N TYR A 239 3.21 -7.62 25.84
CA TYR A 239 2.63 -7.38 24.51
C TYR A 239 1.23 -7.97 24.47
N SER A 240 0.28 -7.15 24.05
CA SER A 240 -1.12 -7.53 23.87
C SER A 240 -1.54 -7.65 22.41
N ASN A 241 -0.62 -7.41 21.47
CA ASN A 241 -0.85 -7.53 20.05
C ASN A 241 0.46 -7.81 19.30
N ALA A 242 0.34 -8.44 18.14
CA ALA A 242 1.46 -8.86 17.31
C ALA A 242 2.21 -7.67 16.66
N PHE A 243 1.53 -6.57 16.40
CA PHE A 243 2.14 -5.39 15.80
C PHE A 243 3.21 -4.80 16.72
N ASP A 244 2.89 -4.57 17.99
CA ASP A 244 3.86 -4.05 18.96
C ASP A 244 5.05 -4.99 19.16
N GLY A 245 4.78 -6.30 19.24
CA GLY A 245 5.84 -7.29 19.34
C GLY A 245 6.78 -7.28 18.15
N ASN A 246 6.23 -7.19 16.94
CA ASN A 246 7.02 -7.14 15.72
C ASN A 246 7.84 -5.84 15.61
N LEU A 247 7.23 -4.69 15.94
CA LEU A 247 7.89 -3.40 15.88
C LEU A 247 9.04 -3.28 16.89
N ASP A 248 8.86 -3.82 18.11
CA ASP A 248 9.90 -3.84 19.13
C ASP A 248 11.02 -4.85 18.79
N THR A 249 10.70 -5.96 18.12
CA THR A 249 11.71 -6.88 17.58
C THR A 249 12.62 -6.17 16.57
N LEU A 250 12.04 -5.38 15.66
CA LEU A 250 12.82 -4.54 14.73
C LEU A 250 13.66 -3.49 15.48
N ALA A 251 13.06 -2.81 16.46
CA ALA A 251 13.76 -1.80 17.24
C ALA A 251 14.99 -2.40 17.96
N ALA A 252 14.86 -3.58 18.55
CA ALA A 252 15.98 -4.32 19.16
C ALA A 252 17.03 -4.74 18.11
N ALA A 253 16.59 -5.20 16.93
CA ALA A 253 17.51 -5.55 15.85
C ALA A 253 18.34 -4.35 15.37
N LEU A 254 17.71 -3.17 15.24
CA LEU A 254 18.37 -1.92 14.90
C LEU A 254 19.33 -1.47 16.01
N ASP A 255 18.96 -1.63 17.28
CA ASP A 255 19.81 -1.30 18.41
C ASP A 255 21.08 -2.16 18.46
N LYS A 256 20.96 -3.47 18.20
CA LYS A 256 22.10 -4.41 18.12
C LYS A 256 23.14 -4.03 17.07
N VAL A 257 22.72 -3.41 15.97
CA VAL A 257 23.63 -2.91 14.93
C VAL A 257 24.03 -1.45 15.13
N GLY A 258 23.64 -0.83 16.25
CA GLY A 258 24.05 0.52 16.65
C GLY A 258 23.16 1.66 16.13
N TYR A 259 21.95 1.36 15.63
CA TYR A 259 21.04 2.34 15.04
C TYR A 259 19.63 2.33 15.67
N GLY A 260 19.50 1.97 16.94
CA GLY A 260 18.22 1.89 17.67
C GLY A 260 17.40 3.19 17.72
N GLN A 261 18.02 4.34 17.42
CA GLN A 261 17.35 5.65 17.38
C GLN A 261 16.79 6.02 16.00
N LEU A 262 16.98 5.18 14.98
CA LEU A 262 16.39 5.43 13.67
C LEU A 262 14.85 5.54 13.78
N PRO A 263 14.25 6.59 13.20
CA PRO A 263 12.79 6.64 13.08
C PRO A 263 12.29 5.46 12.24
N ILE A 264 11.17 4.87 12.64
CA ILE A 264 10.55 3.76 11.91
C ILE A 264 9.27 4.25 11.25
N VAL A 265 9.09 3.90 9.98
CA VAL A 265 7.87 4.07 9.20
C VAL A 265 7.34 2.69 8.86
N VAL A 266 6.06 2.46 9.07
CA VAL A 266 5.39 1.24 8.62
C VAL A 266 4.86 1.48 7.21
N GLY A 267 5.53 0.89 6.21
CA GLY A 267 5.25 1.11 4.80
C GLY A 267 4.02 0.38 4.29
N GLU A 268 3.72 -0.76 4.89
CA GLU A 268 2.53 -1.56 4.56
C GLU A 268 2.06 -2.31 5.80
N ILE A 269 0.75 -2.21 6.06
CA ILE A 269 0.04 -2.96 7.08
C ILE A 269 -1.45 -2.96 6.75
N GLY A 270 -2.13 -4.09 6.94
CA GLY A 270 -3.56 -4.18 6.65
C GLY A 270 -4.12 -5.55 6.96
N TRP A 271 -5.39 -5.74 6.60
CA TRP A 271 -6.11 -6.99 6.74
C TRP A 271 -7.01 -7.22 5.53
N PRO A 272 -6.91 -8.38 4.86
CA PRO A 272 -7.71 -8.65 3.67
C PRO A 272 -9.16 -8.96 4.04
N THR A 273 -10.04 -8.75 3.08
CA THR A 273 -11.49 -8.87 3.28
C THR A 273 -12.11 -10.09 2.64
N ASP A 274 -11.33 -10.88 1.90
CA ASP A 274 -11.80 -12.06 1.16
C ASP A 274 -10.64 -12.98 0.77
N GLY A 275 -10.93 -14.14 0.22
CA GLY A 275 -9.98 -15.05 -0.42
C GLY A 275 -9.20 -15.97 0.51
N ALA A 276 -9.47 -15.98 1.81
CA ALA A 276 -8.85 -16.90 2.78
C ALA A 276 -9.64 -16.98 4.10
N PRO A 277 -9.42 -18.03 4.92
CA PRO A 277 -9.89 -18.05 6.29
C PRO A 277 -9.43 -16.80 7.08
N ASN A 278 -10.30 -16.25 7.90
CA ASN A 278 -10.09 -14.98 8.64
C ASN A 278 -9.97 -13.70 7.79
N ALA A 279 -9.94 -13.79 6.47
CA ALA A 279 -10.04 -12.66 5.57
C ALA A 279 -11.52 -12.32 5.33
N ASN A 280 -12.06 -11.38 6.09
CA ASN A 280 -13.45 -10.95 5.97
C ASN A 280 -13.64 -9.49 6.42
N LEU A 281 -14.78 -8.90 6.06
CA LEU A 281 -15.08 -7.48 6.32
C LEU A 281 -15.01 -7.12 7.81
N ASN A 282 -15.52 -8.01 8.69
CA ASN A 282 -15.56 -7.75 10.14
C ASN A 282 -14.14 -7.75 10.73
N ALA A 283 -13.32 -8.73 10.37
CA ALA A 283 -11.93 -8.83 10.80
C ALA A 283 -11.11 -7.63 10.28
N ALA A 284 -11.25 -7.27 9.00
CA ALA A 284 -10.55 -6.13 8.41
C ALA A 284 -10.96 -4.81 9.08
N SER A 285 -12.25 -4.61 9.33
CA SER A 285 -12.75 -3.44 10.06
C SER A 285 -12.19 -3.38 11.49
N ALA A 286 -12.21 -4.49 12.22
CA ALA A 286 -11.70 -4.56 13.59
C ALA A 286 -10.19 -4.31 13.66
N PHE A 287 -9.42 -4.93 12.76
CA PHE A 287 -7.97 -4.76 12.70
C PHE A 287 -7.59 -3.33 12.34
N ASN A 288 -8.08 -2.82 11.21
CA ASN A 288 -7.68 -1.51 10.72
C ASN A 288 -8.13 -0.38 11.67
N GLN A 289 -9.33 -0.45 12.24
CA GLN A 289 -9.75 0.55 13.23
C GLN A 289 -8.97 0.43 14.53
N GLY A 290 -8.66 -0.78 14.99
CA GLY A 290 -7.82 -1.03 16.16
C GLY A 290 -6.42 -0.46 15.97
N LEU A 291 -5.78 -0.72 14.84
CA LEU A 291 -4.49 -0.17 14.46
C LEU A 291 -4.50 1.37 14.48
N ILE A 292 -5.45 1.99 13.78
CA ILE A 292 -5.56 3.45 13.71
C ILE A 292 -5.70 4.05 15.12
N ASN A 293 -6.58 3.50 15.93
CA ASN A 293 -6.79 3.96 17.31
C ASN A 293 -5.49 3.81 18.14
N HIS A 294 -4.76 2.70 17.96
CA HIS A 294 -3.51 2.43 18.64
C HIS A 294 -2.45 3.48 18.25
N ILE A 295 -2.22 3.70 16.96
CA ILE A 295 -1.25 4.70 16.46
C ILE A 295 -1.60 6.10 16.94
N LEU A 296 -2.86 6.53 16.78
CA LEU A 296 -3.31 7.87 17.17
C LEU A 296 -3.37 8.07 18.69
N SER A 297 -3.27 7.00 19.49
CA SER A 297 -3.15 7.11 20.95
C SER A 297 -1.79 7.64 21.39
N ASN A 298 -0.78 7.64 20.54
CA ASN A 298 0.61 8.04 20.80
C ASN A 298 1.25 7.32 22.00
N LYS A 299 0.74 6.13 22.37
CA LYS A 299 1.29 5.35 23.49
C LYS A 299 2.63 4.71 23.16
N GLY A 300 2.92 4.49 21.88
CA GLY A 300 4.07 3.71 21.44
C GLY A 300 3.91 2.22 21.78
N THR A 301 5.03 1.53 21.81
CA THR A 301 5.13 0.10 22.13
C THR A 301 5.70 -0.13 23.54
N PRO A 302 5.65 -1.36 24.10
CA PRO A 302 6.19 -1.63 25.43
C PRO A 302 7.67 -1.27 25.63
N MET A 303 8.54 -1.47 24.63
CA MET A 303 9.95 -1.06 24.71
C MET A 303 10.16 0.42 24.37
N ARG A 304 9.24 1.06 23.64
CA ARG A 304 9.33 2.46 23.19
C ARG A 304 8.10 3.27 23.59
N PRO A 305 7.81 3.38 24.89
CA PRO A 305 6.62 4.07 25.37
C PRO A 305 6.64 5.56 24.99
N GLY A 306 5.54 6.03 24.42
CA GLY A 306 5.41 7.42 23.94
C GLY A 306 6.14 7.72 22.63
N VAL A 307 6.67 6.70 21.96
CA VAL A 307 7.35 6.86 20.65
C VAL A 307 6.60 6.01 19.61
N PRO A 308 5.52 6.54 19.02
CA PRO A 308 4.82 5.84 17.94
C PRO A 308 5.68 5.81 16.67
N PRO A 309 5.36 4.95 15.68
CA PRO A 309 5.90 5.07 14.33
C PRO A 309 5.63 6.47 13.77
N MET A 310 6.54 6.97 12.95
CA MET A 310 6.38 8.28 12.31
C MET A 310 5.15 8.32 11.43
N ASP A 311 5.03 7.34 10.52
CA ASP A 311 3.93 7.19 9.60
C ASP A 311 3.57 5.71 9.46
N VAL A 312 2.29 5.45 9.17
CA VAL A 312 1.77 4.10 8.93
C VAL A 312 0.93 4.15 7.66
N TYR A 313 1.27 3.32 6.68
CA TYR A 313 0.54 3.23 5.41
C TYR A 313 -0.32 1.98 5.37
N LEU A 314 -1.65 2.17 5.36
CA LEU A 314 -2.59 1.05 5.23
C LEU A 314 -2.44 0.39 3.85
N PHE A 315 -2.35 -0.92 3.85
CA PHE A 315 -2.36 -1.70 2.62
C PHE A 315 -3.72 -2.40 2.49
N GLY A 316 -4.58 -2.04 1.52
CA GLY A 316 -4.33 -1.06 0.47
C GLY A 316 -5.54 -0.13 0.31
N LEU A 317 -5.44 0.83 -0.59
CA LEU A 317 -6.54 1.76 -0.86
C LEU A 317 -7.71 1.06 -1.57
N LEU A 318 -7.44 0.41 -2.69
CA LEU A 318 -8.40 -0.26 -3.57
C LEU A 318 -8.08 -1.74 -3.71
N ASP A 319 -9.08 -2.57 -3.97
CA ASP A 319 -8.86 -3.95 -4.39
C ASP A 319 -8.21 -4.01 -5.78
N GLU A 320 -7.33 -5.02 -5.97
CA GLU A 320 -6.52 -5.18 -7.18
C GLU A 320 -6.74 -6.56 -7.80
N ASN A 321 -7.82 -6.71 -8.58
CA ASN A 321 -8.26 -8.00 -9.13
C ASN A 321 -7.33 -8.67 -10.15
N ALA A 322 -6.30 -7.98 -10.62
CA ALA A 322 -5.28 -8.52 -11.52
C ALA A 322 -3.93 -8.78 -10.83
N LYS A 323 -3.84 -8.56 -9.50
CA LYS A 323 -2.66 -8.86 -8.70
C LYS A 323 -2.41 -10.37 -8.64
N SER A 324 -1.14 -10.77 -8.49
CA SER A 324 -0.77 -12.15 -8.22
C SER A 324 -1.53 -12.70 -7.00
N VAL A 325 -1.87 -13.97 -7.06
CA VAL A 325 -2.50 -14.69 -5.93
C VAL A 325 -1.47 -15.38 -5.03
N LEU A 326 -0.20 -15.07 -5.15
CA LEU A 326 0.84 -15.58 -4.26
C LEU A 326 1.17 -14.52 -3.18
N PRO A 327 1.20 -14.91 -1.89
CA PRO A 327 1.15 -16.27 -1.32
C PRO A 327 -0.27 -16.83 -1.09
N GLY A 328 -1.34 -16.10 -1.37
CA GLY A 328 -2.72 -16.56 -1.19
C GLY A 328 -3.73 -15.73 -1.97
N ASN A 329 -4.94 -16.26 -2.16
CA ASN A 329 -6.01 -15.61 -2.93
C ASN A 329 -6.47 -14.28 -2.31
N PHE A 330 -6.22 -14.08 -1.02
CA PHE A 330 -6.47 -12.82 -0.30
C PHE A 330 -5.69 -11.63 -0.87
N GLU A 331 -4.66 -11.85 -1.68
CA GLU A 331 -3.81 -10.79 -2.24
C GLU A 331 -4.57 -9.75 -3.08
N ARG A 332 -5.74 -10.10 -3.58
CA ARG A 332 -6.59 -9.21 -4.38
C ARG A 332 -7.58 -8.38 -3.56
N HIS A 333 -7.65 -8.60 -2.25
CA HIS A 333 -8.75 -8.11 -1.38
C HIS A 333 -8.31 -7.24 -0.20
N TRP A 334 -7.17 -6.58 -0.31
CA TRP A 334 -6.64 -5.72 0.77
C TRP A 334 -7.25 -4.33 0.84
N GLY A 335 -7.97 -3.89 -0.19
CA GLY A 335 -8.53 -2.55 -0.27
C GLY A 335 -9.45 -2.21 0.90
N ILE A 336 -9.33 -1.00 1.44
CA ILE A 336 -10.37 -0.41 2.31
C ILE A 336 -11.57 0.04 1.50
N PHE A 337 -11.37 0.21 0.19
CA PHE A 337 -12.42 0.38 -0.81
C PHE A 337 -12.37 -0.79 -1.80
N SER A 338 -13.52 -1.13 -2.36
CA SER A 338 -13.60 -2.01 -3.52
C SER A 338 -13.02 -1.33 -4.78
N PHE A 339 -12.84 -2.10 -5.86
CA PHE A 339 -12.26 -1.61 -7.12
C PHE A 339 -12.97 -0.39 -7.72
N ASP A 340 -14.25 -0.19 -7.38
CA ASP A 340 -15.09 0.93 -7.82
C ASP A 340 -15.12 2.12 -6.83
N GLY A 341 -14.31 2.06 -5.77
CA GLY A 341 -14.21 3.12 -4.78
C GLY A 341 -15.34 3.16 -3.75
N GLN A 342 -16.12 2.09 -3.62
CA GLN A 342 -17.08 1.96 -2.53
C GLN A 342 -16.36 1.53 -1.24
N ALA A 343 -16.61 2.22 -0.12
CA ALA A 343 -16.07 1.82 1.18
C ALA A 343 -16.61 0.44 1.58
N LYS A 344 -15.71 -0.50 1.88
CA LYS A 344 -16.08 -1.89 2.17
C LYS A 344 -16.63 -2.07 3.57
N TYR A 345 -16.23 -1.20 4.49
CA TYR A 345 -16.67 -1.20 5.88
C TYR A 345 -16.49 0.19 6.50
N PRO A 346 -17.22 0.52 7.58
CA PRO A 346 -16.99 1.76 8.32
C PRO A 346 -15.57 1.79 8.89
N LEU A 347 -14.79 2.82 8.53
CA LEU A 347 -13.45 3.06 9.03
C LEU A 347 -13.25 4.56 9.24
N LYS A 348 -12.67 4.96 10.38
CA LYS A 348 -12.32 6.33 10.71
C LYS A 348 -10.80 6.47 10.68
N LEU A 349 -10.29 7.33 9.80
CA LEU A 349 -8.84 7.52 9.63
C LEU A 349 -8.23 8.53 10.61
N GLY A 350 -9.04 9.22 11.40
CA GLY A 350 -8.62 10.17 12.43
C GLY A 350 -9.57 10.15 13.61
N LEU A 351 -9.16 10.70 14.75
CA LEU A 351 -9.95 10.69 16.00
C LEU A 351 -11.33 11.38 15.81
N ASP A 352 -11.35 12.48 15.07
CA ASP A 352 -12.54 13.30 14.83
C ASP A 352 -13.13 13.10 13.41
N SER A 353 -12.61 12.13 12.63
CA SER A 353 -13.11 11.88 11.28
C SER A 353 -14.42 11.10 11.30
N GLY A 354 -15.26 11.35 10.29
CA GLY A 354 -16.39 10.48 9.96
C GLY A 354 -15.92 9.14 9.36
N PRO A 355 -16.85 8.23 9.07
CA PRO A 355 -16.54 7.01 8.34
C PRO A 355 -16.12 7.34 6.91
N LEU A 356 -15.45 6.37 6.24
CA LEU A 356 -15.04 6.50 4.84
C LEU A 356 -16.22 6.91 3.95
N LYS A 357 -15.93 7.80 3.01
CA LYS A 357 -16.85 8.25 1.95
C LYS A 357 -16.50 7.53 0.66
N ASN A 358 -17.52 7.09 -0.05
CA ASN A 358 -17.38 6.45 -1.35
C ASN A 358 -16.80 7.42 -2.40
N ALA A 359 -16.17 6.88 -3.42
CA ALA A 359 -15.77 7.67 -4.58
C ALA A 359 -16.99 8.28 -5.28
N THR A 360 -16.86 9.53 -5.71
CA THR A 360 -17.83 10.24 -6.53
C THR A 360 -17.47 10.13 -8.02
N ASP A 361 -18.44 10.41 -8.90
CA ASP A 361 -18.26 10.41 -10.37
C ASP A 361 -17.88 9.04 -10.98
N VAL A 362 -18.07 7.94 -10.27
CA VAL A 362 -17.90 6.59 -10.78
C VAL A 362 -19.13 6.21 -11.60
N GLN A 363 -18.90 5.82 -12.86
CA GLN A 363 -19.97 5.36 -13.73
C GLN A 363 -19.96 3.83 -13.77
N HIS A 364 -20.99 3.21 -13.19
CA HIS A 364 -21.19 1.76 -13.28
C HIS A 364 -21.82 1.38 -14.62
N LEU A 365 -21.55 0.16 -15.05
CA LEU A 365 -22.31 -0.47 -16.12
C LEU A 365 -23.77 -0.71 -15.67
N PRO A 366 -24.71 -0.98 -16.57
CA PRO A 366 -26.08 -1.34 -16.19
C PRO A 366 -26.14 -2.52 -15.20
N SER A 367 -27.17 -2.55 -14.35
CA SER A 367 -27.44 -3.70 -13.46
C SER A 367 -27.86 -4.92 -14.28
N SER A 368 -26.88 -5.65 -14.76
CA SER A 368 -27.02 -6.82 -15.62
C SER A 368 -25.90 -7.82 -15.32
N TRP A 369 -26.25 -9.07 -15.19
CA TRP A 369 -25.36 -10.16 -14.81
C TRP A 369 -25.45 -11.31 -15.79
N CYS A 370 -24.35 -12.05 -15.92
CA CYS A 370 -24.31 -13.31 -16.63
C CYS A 370 -24.34 -14.47 -15.64
N VAL A 371 -25.33 -15.32 -15.76
CA VAL A 371 -25.52 -16.49 -14.89
C VAL A 371 -25.68 -17.76 -15.71
N VAL A 372 -25.57 -18.90 -15.03
CA VAL A 372 -25.82 -20.22 -15.68
C VAL A 372 -27.27 -20.28 -16.15
N ASN A 373 -27.47 -20.70 -17.40
CA ASN A 373 -28.79 -20.99 -17.95
C ASN A 373 -29.40 -22.20 -17.19
N PRO A 374 -30.55 -22.02 -16.49
CA PRO A 374 -31.11 -23.03 -15.59
C PRO A 374 -31.53 -24.33 -16.31
N SER A 375 -31.74 -24.29 -17.64
CA SER A 375 -32.10 -25.43 -18.43
C SER A 375 -30.93 -26.34 -18.82
N LYS A 376 -29.69 -25.95 -18.48
CA LYS A 376 -28.47 -26.66 -18.88
C LYS A 376 -27.87 -27.46 -17.71
N ASP A 377 -27.21 -28.57 -18.06
CA ASP A 377 -26.50 -29.42 -17.11
C ASP A 377 -25.12 -28.82 -16.78
N ILE A 378 -24.92 -28.47 -15.48
CA ILE A 378 -23.66 -27.89 -15.01
C ILE A 378 -22.47 -28.85 -15.10
N SER A 379 -22.69 -30.18 -15.15
CA SER A 379 -21.63 -31.17 -15.28
C SER A 379 -20.84 -31.04 -16.60
N LEU A 380 -21.40 -30.34 -17.58
CA LEU A 380 -20.79 -30.09 -18.89
C LEU A 380 -20.04 -28.76 -18.99
N MET A 381 -20.02 -27.95 -17.91
CA MET A 381 -19.54 -26.54 -17.95
C MET A 381 -18.13 -26.33 -17.40
N SER A 382 -17.39 -27.38 -17.03
CA SER A 382 -16.06 -27.24 -16.42
C SER A 382 -15.08 -26.46 -17.28
N LYS A 383 -15.10 -26.65 -18.60
CA LYS A 383 -14.23 -25.92 -19.53
C LYS A 383 -14.56 -24.43 -19.60
N GLN A 384 -15.83 -24.08 -19.60
CA GLN A 384 -16.28 -22.67 -19.64
C GLN A 384 -15.98 -21.97 -18.32
N PHE A 385 -16.14 -22.66 -17.18
CA PHE A 385 -15.75 -22.17 -15.88
C PHE A 385 -14.25 -21.89 -15.80
N GLU A 386 -13.43 -22.87 -16.17
CA GLU A 386 -11.98 -22.74 -16.22
C GLU A 386 -11.53 -21.62 -17.16
N PHE A 387 -12.15 -21.50 -18.33
CA PHE A 387 -11.89 -20.44 -19.28
C PHE A 387 -12.18 -19.06 -18.66
N ALA A 388 -13.32 -18.87 -18.00
CA ALA A 388 -13.69 -17.60 -17.39
C ALA A 388 -12.66 -17.19 -16.29
N CYS A 389 -12.34 -18.11 -15.36
CA CYS A 389 -11.42 -17.83 -14.25
C CYS A 389 -9.95 -17.67 -14.70
N SER A 390 -9.50 -18.41 -15.73
CA SER A 390 -8.12 -18.35 -16.20
C SER A 390 -7.81 -17.16 -17.11
N THR A 391 -8.84 -16.51 -17.66
CA THR A 391 -8.64 -15.36 -18.56
C THR A 391 -8.65 -14.02 -17.82
N VAL A 392 -9.79 -13.61 -17.31
CA VAL A 392 -9.94 -12.24 -16.74
C VAL A 392 -10.84 -12.17 -15.51
N ALA A 393 -11.69 -13.19 -15.25
CA ALA A 393 -12.54 -13.16 -14.06
C ALA A 393 -11.71 -13.37 -12.79
N ASP A 394 -11.99 -12.57 -11.78
CA ASP A 394 -11.45 -12.83 -10.45
C ASP A 394 -12.32 -13.86 -9.73
N CYS A 395 -11.81 -15.07 -9.59
CA CYS A 395 -12.50 -16.20 -8.96
C CYS A 395 -11.98 -16.46 -7.52
N THR A 396 -11.14 -15.62 -6.96
CA THR A 396 -10.50 -15.83 -5.65
C THR A 396 -11.50 -15.91 -4.50
N ALA A 397 -12.64 -15.25 -4.59
CA ALA A 397 -13.73 -15.33 -3.62
C ALA A 397 -14.44 -16.71 -3.59
N LEU A 398 -14.25 -17.55 -4.61
CA LEU A 398 -14.81 -18.91 -4.68
C LEU A 398 -14.00 -19.96 -3.91
N GLU A 399 -12.74 -19.64 -3.60
CA GLU A 399 -11.80 -20.53 -2.95
C GLU A 399 -12.12 -20.69 -1.44
N ASP A 400 -11.46 -21.65 -0.80
CA ASP A 400 -11.72 -21.95 0.61
C ASP A 400 -11.52 -20.72 1.51
N GLY A 401 -12.50 -20.47 2.36
CA GLY A 401 -12.54 -19.27 3.22
C GLY A 401 -12.97 -17.99 2.50
N GLY A 402 -13.19 -18.02 1.18
CA GLY A 402 -13.70 -16.88 0.43
C GLY A 402 -15.21 -16.68 0.63
N SER A 403 -15.68 -15.44 0.42
CA SER A 403 -17.08 -15.02 0.64
C SER A 403 -18.09 -15.77 -0.24
N CYS A 404 -17.65 -16.34 -1.35
CA CYS A 404 -18.46 -17.09 -2.30
C CYS A 404 -18.19 -18.61 -2.28
N SER A 405 -17.37 -19.13 -1.37
CA SER A 405 -16.99 -20.56 -1.33
C SER A 405 -18.17 -21.53 -1.13
N GLY A 406 -19.26 -21.08 -0.52
CA GLY A 406 -20.43 -21.91 -0.17
C GLY A 406 -21.63 -21.81 -1.08
N ILE A 407 -21.58 -21.10 -2.23
CA ILE A 407 -22.76 -20.85 -3.08
C ILE A 407 -23.17 -22.00 -4.00
N GLY A 408 -22.40 -23.11 -3.99
CA GLY A 408 -22.67 -24.33 -4.76
C GLY A 408 -22.32 -24.24 -6.25
N GLY A 409 -22.29 -25.38 -6.95
CA GLY A 409 -21.75 -25.47 -8.30
C GLY A 409 -22.38 -24.53 -9.32
N LYS A 410 -23.71 -24.34 -9.31
CA LYS A 410 -24.37 -23.34 -10.18
C LYS A 410 -23.95 -21.91 -9.85
N GLY A 411 -23.84 -21.60 -8.56
CA GLY A 411 -23.40 -20.31 -8.09
C GLY A 411 -21.97 -20.01 -8.51
N ASN A 412 -21.04 -20.96 -8.28
CA ASN A 412 -19.64 -20.82 -8.65
C ASN A 412 -19.46 -20.51 -10.14
N ILE A 413 -20.14 -21.29 -11.01
CA ILE A 413 -20.06 -21.06 -12.46
C ILE A 413 -20.68 -19.73 -12.86
N SER A 414 -21.82 -19.35 -12.24
CA SER A 414 -22.46 -18.06 -12.49
C SER A 414 -21.56 -16.89 -12.05
N TYR A 415 -20.85 -17.04 -10.94
CA TYR A 415 -19.90 -16.03 -10.47
C TYR A 415 -18.77 -15.81 -11.47
N ALA A 416 -18.16 -16.89 -11.96
CA ALA A 416 -17.10 -16.83 -12.96
C ALA A 416 -17.61 -16.24 -14.29
N PHE A 417 -18.78 -16.66 -14.77
CA PHE A 417 -19.41 -16.13 -15.97
C PHE A 417 -19.69 -14.62 -15.84
N ASN A 418 -20.21 -14.20 -14.69
CA ASN A 418 -20.44 -12.80 -14.43
C ASN A 418 -19.13 -12.00 -14.40
N GLY A 419 -18.11 -12.49 -13.72
CA GLY A 419 -16.79 -11.85 -13.68
C GLY A 419 -16.24 -11.61 -15.09
N TYR A 420 -16.27 -12.64 -15.95
CA TYR A 420 -15.88 -12.51 -17.34
C TYR A 420 -16.74 -11.51 -18.12
N TYR A 421 -18.08 -11.58 -17.99
CA TYR A 421 -19.03 -10.70 -18.65
C TYR A 421 -18.81 -9.23 -18.31
N GLN A 422 -18.59 -8.91 -17.04
CA GLN A 422 -18.32 -7.55 -16.58
C GLN A 422 -16.99 -7.01 -17.15
N GLN A 423 -15.95 -7.84 -17.20
CA GLN A 423 -14.66 -7.47 -17.78
C GLN A 423 -14.76 -7.22 -19.29
N GLN A 424 -15.65 -7.92 -19.98
CA GLN A 424 -15.97 -7.71 -21.40
C GLN A 424 -16.96 -6.55 -21.60
N LYS A 425 -17.16 -5.67 -20.59
CA LYS A 425 -18.06 -4.49 -20.66
C LYS A 425 -19.49 -4.85 -21.03
N GLN A 426 -19.94 -6.02 -20.55
CA GLN A 426 -21.28 -6.54 -20.75
C GLN A 426 -21.64 -6.76 -22.24
N ASP A 427 -20.64 -7.09 -23.10
CA ASP A 427 -20.93 -7.55 -24.45
C ASP A 427 -21.80 -8.83 -24.37
N PRO A 428 -23.01 -8.84 -24.97
CA PRO A 428 -23.90 -10.00 -24.86
C PRO A 428 -23.26 -11.32 -25.32
N ARG A 429 -22.33 -11.27 -26.28
CA ARG A 429 -21.62 -12.45 -26.79
C ARG A 429 -20.70 -13.05 -25.75
N SER A 430 -20.20 -12.25 -24.79
CA SER A 430 -19.35 -12.72 -23.72
C SER A 430 -20.12 -13.51 -22.65
N CYS A 431 -21.45 -13.50 -22.66
CA CYS A 431 -22.30 -14.31 -21.80
C CYS A 431 -22.84 -15.58 -22.51
N ASP A 432 -22.45 -15.89 -23.75
CA ASP A 432 -22.98 -17.04 -24.46
C ASP A 432 -22.45 -18.36 -23.88
N PHE A 433 -21.14 -18.49 -23.69
CA PHE A 433 -20.49 -19.71 -23.18
C PHE A 433 -21.04 -20.98 -23.80
N ASP A 434 -21.11 -21.04 -25.13
CA ASP A 434 -21.69 -22.18 -25.89
C ASP A 434 -23.17 -22.44 -25.53
N GLY A 435 -23.93 -21.43 -25.26
CA GLY A 435 -25.35 -21.47 -24.85
C GLY A 435 -25.57 -21.89 -23.40
N PHE A 436 -24.50 -21.92 -22.56
CA PHE A 436 -24.59 -22.22 -21.14
C PHE A 436 -24.85 -20.96 -20.28
N GLY A 437 -24.53 -19.76 -20.78
CA GLY A 437 -24.78 -18.50 -20.12
C GLY A 437 -26.15 -17.93 -20.41
N MET A 438 -26.64 -17.06 -19.52
CA MET A 438 -27.88 -16.33 -19.66
C MET A 438 -27.74 -14.97 -18.97
N ILE A 439 -28.14 -13.89 -19.66
CA ILE A 439 -28.15 -12.56 -19.09
C ILE A 439 -29.42 -12.39 -18.23
N THR A 440 -29.24 -11.80 -17.04
CA THR A 440 -30.34 -11.49 -16.12
C THR A 440 -30.18 -10.06 -15.55
N ASN A 441 -31.29 -9.41 -15.25
CA ASN A 441 -31.32 -8.14 -14.52
C ASN A 441 -31.70 -8.33 -13.06
N VAL A 442 -31.79 -9.57 -12.58
CA VAL A 442 -31.99 -9.90 -11.17
C VAL A 442 -30.61 -10.16 -10.55
N ASP A 443 -30.30 -9.41 -9.50
CA ASP A 443 -29.05 -9.55 -8.77
C ASP A 443 -28.92 -10.99 -8.21
N PRO A 444 -27.88 -11.76 -8.61
CA PRO A 444 -27.69 -13.13 -8.15
C PRO A 444 -26.92 -13.24 -6.84
N SER A 445 -26.57 -12.12 -6.18
CA SER A 445 -25.81 -12.10 -4.93
C SER A 445 -26.56 -12.83 -3.80
N VAL A 446 -25.84 -13.59 -2.97
CA VAL A 446 -26.40 -14.39 -1.87
C VAL A 446 -25.55 -14.26 -0.61
N GLY A 447 -26.14 -13.90 0.52
CA GLY A 447 -25.42 -13.72 1.79
C GLY A 447 -24.31 -12.68 1.64
N ASP A 448 -23.06 -13.05 1.93
CA ASP A 448 -21.89 -12.19 1.77
C ASP A 448 -21.28 -12.23 0.37
N CYS A 449 -21.66 -13.22 -0.44
CA CYS A 449 -21.22 -13.34 -1.82
C CYS A 449 -21.87 -12.26 -2.70
N ARG A 450 -21.07 -11.36 -3.23
CA ARG A 450 -21.51 -10.28 -4.11
C ARG A 450 -21.07 -10.56 -5.55
N PHE A 451 -22.02 -10.45 -6.47
CA PHE A 451 -21.74 -10.51 -7.90
C PHE A 451 -21.49 -9.07 -8.39
N PRO A 452 -20.24 -8.71 -8.67
CA PRO A 452 -19.89 -7.34 -9.01
C PRO A 452 -20.56 -6.90 -10.32
N VAL A 453 -20.81 -5.60 -10.42
CA VAL A 453 -21.11 -4.89 -11.67
C VAL A 453 -19.89 -4.04 -12.02
N GLY A 454 -19.43 -4.15 -13.25
CA GLY A 454 -18.25 -3.43 -13.72
C GLY A 454 -18.45 -1.92 -13.80
N ILE A 455 -17.35 -1.20 -13.94
CA ILE A 455 -17.36 0.25 -14.16
C ILE A 455 -17.14 0.59 -15.64
N SER A 456 -17.80 1.67 -16.07
CA SER A 456 -17.57 2.26 -17.38
C SER A 456 -16.35 3.18 -17.29
N VAL A 457 -15.21 2.70 -17.77
CA VAL A 457 -14.01 3.53 -17.89
C VAL A 457 -14.19 4.43 -19.11
N LYS A 458 -14.54 5.70 -18.92
CA LYS A 458 -14.41 6.67 -20.01
C LYS A 458 -12.92 6.79 -20.34
N SER A 459 -12.53 6.33 -21.53
CA SER A 459 -11.22 6.63 -22.11
C SER A 459 -11.10 8.15 -22.24
N THR A 460 -10.52 8.81 -21.24
CA THR A 460 -10.15 10.22 -21.32
C THR A 460 -8.81 10.38 -22.05
N PHE A 461 -8.66 9.71 -23.18
CA PHE A 461 -7.66 10.09 -24.16
C PHE A 461 -8.19 11.31 -24.93
N SER A 462 -8.08 12.49 -24.35
CA SER A 462 -7.92 13.70 -25.17
C SER A 462 -6.50 13.67 -25.68
N PRO A 463 -6.26 13.52 -26.99
CA PRO A 463 -4.91 13.65 -27.54
C PRO A 463 -4.44 15.07 -27.19
N ILE A 464 -3.30 15.16 -26.51
CA ILE A 464 -2.59 16.45 -26.32
C ILE A 464 -2.36 16.98 -27.72
N LYS A 465 -3.06 18.04 -28.09
CA LYS A 465 -2.72 18.83 -29.30
C LYS A 465 -1.37 19.44 -29.03
N ILE A 466 -0.33 18.79 -29.57
CA ILE A 466 0.97 19.42 -29.74
C ILE A 466 0.76 20.46 -30.85
N GLU A 467 0.70 21.74 -30.49
CA GLU A 467 0.78 22.81 -31.47
C GLU A 467 2.16 22.76 -32.10
N ASP A 468 2.21 22.28 -33.35
CA ASP A 468 3.38 22.28 -34.18
C ASP A 468 3.75 23.74 -34.53
N LYS A 469 4.68 24.32 -33.77
CA LYS A 469 5.45 25.47 -34.18
C LYS A 469 6.86 25.01 -34.53
N SER A 470 7.08 24.53 -35.75
CA SER A 470 8.40 24.63 -36.35
C SER A 470 8.37 24.46 -37.88
N SER A 471 8.70 25.50 -38.56
CA SER A 471 9.41 25.48 -39.85
C SER A 471 10.88 25.11 -39.57
N GLY A 472 11.40 24.01 -40.16
CA GLY A 472 12.82 23.63 -40.10
C GLY A 472 13.06 22.21 -40.58
N SER A 473 13.73 22.07 -41.69
CA SER A 473 14.01 20.86 -42.47
C SER A 473 14.74 19.71 -41.72
N PRO A 474 14.68 18.46 -42.26
CA PRO A 474 14.99 17.25 -41.51
C PRO A 474 16.46 16.86 -41.56
N SER A 475 17.03 16.52 -40.41
CA SER A 475 18.25 15.71 -40.32
C SER A 475 17.90 14.31 -39.81
N ARG A 476 18.37 13.30 -40.59
CA ARG A 476 18.25 11.86 -40.25
C ARG A 476 19.00 11.57 -38.97
N GLY A 477 18.27 11.06 -37.96
CA GLY A 477 18.83 10.45 -36.76
C GLY A 477 18.07 9.15 -36.44
N ASN A 478 18.80 8.05 -36.37
CA ASN A 478 18.31 6.72 -36.10
C ASN A 478 17.63 6.63 -34.72
N ASN A 479 16.34 6.44 -34.71
CA ASN A 479 15.60 6.06 -33.51
C ASN A 479 15.65 4.54 -33.34
N LEU A 480 16.51 4.06 -32.45
CA LEU A 480 16.38 2.72 -31.82
C LEU A 480 15.34 2.83 -30.71
N GLY A 481 14.10 2.57 -31.06
CA GLY A 481 13.04 2.35 -30.10
C GLY A 481 13.16 0.94 -29.49
N PHE A 482 13.68 0.85 -28.27
CA PHE A 482 13.58 -0.38 -27.48
C PHE A 482 12.13 -0.51 -26.96
N ARG A 483 11.35 -1.31 -27.66
CA ARG A 483 10.12 -1.89 -27.12
C ARG A 483 10.51 -3.17 -26.36
N ILE A 484 10.56 -3.10 -25.04
CA ILE A 484 10.66 -4.27 -24.20
C ILE A 484 9.26 -4.88 -24.11
N ARG A 485 9.10 -6.07 -24.68
CA ARG A 485 7.95 -6.93 -24.48
C ARG A 485 8.06 -7.48 -23.06
N LEU A 486 7.05 -7.22 -22.23
CA LEU A 486 6.87 -7.86 -20.93
C LEU A 486 6.44 -9.32 -21.17
N ASP A 487 7.38 -10.24 -21.04
CA ASP A 487 7.09 -11.65 -20.82
C ASP A 487 7.06 -11.86 -19.31
N TYR A 488 5.88 -12.14 -18.79
CA TYR A 488 5.67 -12.52 -17.40
C TYR A 488 6.31 -13.90 -17.15
N PHE A 489 7.46 -13.92 -16.50
CA PHE A 489 7.97 -15.14 -15.86
C PHE A 489 7.37 -15.23 -14.45
N ALA A 490 6.45 -16.17 -14.30
CA ALA A 490 5.98 -16.67 -13.02
C ALA A 490 7.17 -17.21 -12.22
N SER A 491 7.57 -16.54 -11.17
CA SER A 491 8.56 -17.05 -10.23
C SER A 491 7.88 -17.78 -9.09
N TRP A 492 8.27 -19.02 -8.98
CA TRP A 492 7.80 -20.08 -8.09
C TRP A 492 8.09 -19.81 -6.61
N VAL A 493 7.05 -20.07 -5.80
CA VAL A 493 7.08 -20.66 -4.45
C VAL A 493 8.16 -20.20 -3.48
N VAL A 494 7.73 -19.60 -2.40
CA VAL A 494 8.44 -19.74 -1.13
C VAL A 494 7.47 -20.09 -0.01
N LEU A 495 7.52 -21.35 0.29
CA LEU A 495 7.31 -21.90 1.62
C LEU A 495 8.58 -21.71 2.41
N LEU A 496 8.40 -21.39 3.69
CA LEU A 496 9.28 -21.59 4.83
C LEU A 496 9.78 -20.33 5.53
N TRP A 497 9.39 -20.35 6.79
CA TRP A 497 9.93 -19.89 8.06
C TRP A 497 9.39 -18.55 8.55
N VAL A 498 8.21 -18.62 9.17
CA VAL A 498 8.00 -17.96 10.45
C VAL A 498 7.80 -19.10 11.46
N SER A 499 8.88 -19.66 11.91
CA SER A 499 8.91 -20.46 13.11
C SER A 499 9.29 -19.55 14.26
N LEU A 500 8.49 -19.69 15.32
CA LEU A 500 8.72 -19.26 16.69
C LEU A 500 8.25 -17.86 17.04
N PHE A 501 6.94 -17.76 17.30
CA PHE A 501 6.45 -17.16 18.51
C PHE A 501 5.50 -18.16 19.19
N LEU A 502 6.05 -18.98 20.04
CA LEU A 502 5.56 -19.55 21.28
C LEU A 502 6.76 -19.89 22.12
#